data_44875fa16601aef98be03df1286313ad
#
_entry.id   44875fa16601aef98be03df1286313ad
#
_cell.length_a   1.000
_cell.length_b   1.000
_cell.length_c   1.000
_cell.angle_alpha   90.00
_cell.angle_beta   90.00
_cell.angle_gamma   90.00
#
_symmetry.space_group_name_H-M   'P 1'
#
loop_
_entity.id
_entity.type
_entity.pdbx_description
1 polymer ?
#
loop_
_entity_poly.entity_id
_entity_poly.type
_entity_poly.pdbx_seq_one_letter_code
_entity_poly.pdbx_strand_id
1 'polypeptide(L)'
;LSGSLQSSRLPPGKELSMNTLRKIYCRAFQKAFHIAIPFLPYRKPKIAGSVKELPEIIMRHKCTHVLIITDGGIMKLGLTRRLEKALKEAGIPYTIYDKTVANPTTVNVCEALELYHKEGCDAIIGFGGGSSMDCAKAVGACAVKPNQSLAQMKGILKVHKKLPLLIAIPTTAGTGSETTLAAVITDAKTRHKYAINDFPLIPRYAVLDPKVTLSLPPFITATTGMDALTHAVEAYIGNSTTPGTRKNALDAVRLIFENLDTAYTDGQNIEARRNMLRASYFAGCAFTKSYVGYVHAVAHSLGGKYNVPHGLANAVLLPDVLE
;
A
#
# COMPACT_ATOMS: atom_id res chain seq x y z
N LEU A 1 -27.55 -15.80 40.67
CA LEU A 1 -28.31 -14.88 39.83
C LEU A 1 -28.04 -15.26 38.35
N SER A 2 -28.92 -16.13 37.81
CA SER A 2 -28.91 -16.57 36.43
C SER A 2 -29.65 -15.54 35.56
N GLY A 3 -28.93 -14.70 34.85
CA GLY A 3 -29.47 -13.81 33.84
C GLY A 3 -29.31 -14.47 32.46
N SER A 4 -30.41 -14.94 31.87
CA SER A 4 -30.50 -15.46 30.53
C SER A 4 -30.22 -14.35 29.54
N LEU A 5 -29.08 -14.43 28.82
CA LEU A 5 -28.81 -13.64 27.61
C LEU A 5 -29.78 -14.09 26.51
N GLN A 6 -30.87 -13.35 26.36
CA GLN A 6 -31.72 -13.46 25.19
C GLN A 6 -30.91 -13.03 23.97
N SER A 7 -30.60 -13.99 23.08
CA SER A 7 -30.05 -13.72 21.76
C SER A 7 -31.10 -12.94 20.96
N SER A 8 -30.95 -11.64 20.83
CA SER A 8 -31.71 -10.85 19.87
C SER A 8 -31.23 -11.24 18.47
N ARG A 9 -31.92 -12.18 17.84
CA ARG A 9 -31.78 -12.45 16.42
C ARG A 9 -32.12 -11.17 15.66
N LEU A 10 -31.15 -10.62 14.97
CA LEU A 10 -31.40 -9.56 14.00
C LEU A 10 -32.46 -10.04 13.00
N PRO A 11 -33.41 -9.18 12.58
CA PRO A 11 -34.38 -9.56 11.56
C PRO A 11 -33.64 -10.00 10.30
N PRO A 12 -34.15 -11.03 9.57
CA PRO A 12 -33.54 -11.50 8.35
C PRO A 12 -33.45 -10.32 7.38
N GLY A 13 -32.19 -9.87 7.12
CA GLY A 13 -31.92 -8.81 6.17
C GLY A 13 -32.49 -9.23 4.82
N LYS A 14 -33.25 -8.33 4.17
CA LYS A 14 -33.61 -8.50 2.75
C LYS A 14 -32.32 -8.82 2.01
N GLU A 15 -32.21 -10.05 1.49
CA GLU A 15 -31.16 -10.39 0.53
C GLU A 15 -31.26 -9.37 -0.60
N LEU A 16 -30.30 -8.47 -0.69
CA LEU A 16 -30.11 -7.65 -1.87
C LEU A 16 -29.65 -8.57 -2.99
N SER A 17 -30.62 -9.28 -3.60
CA SER A 17 -30.34 -10.08 -4.79
C SER A 17 -29.84 -9.12 -5.86
N MET A 18 -28.55 -9.21 -6.14
CA MET A 18 -27.93 -8.42 -7.21
C MET A 18 -28.66 -8.80 -8.51
N ASN A 19 -29.27 -7.79 -9.18
CA ASN A 19 -29.97 -7.97 -10.44
C ASN A 19 -29.12 -8.83 -11.41
N THR A 20 -29.69 -9.85 -12.01
CA THR A 20 -29.01 -10.82 -12.89
C THR A 20 -28.19 -10.12 -13.97
N LEU A 21 -28.69 -9.04 -14.55
CA LEU A 21 -27.97 -8.22 -15.53
C LEU A 21 -26.67 -7.63 -14.96
N ARG A 22 -26.69 -7.18 -13.71
CA ARG A 22 -25.51 -6.64 -13.05
C ARG A 22 -24.47 -7.73 -12.76
N LYS A 23 -24.91 -8.94 -12.41
CA LYS A 23 -24.03 -10.12 -12.26
C LYS A 23 -23.36 -10.49 -13.59
N ILE A 24 -24.13 -10.53 -14.66
CA ILE A 24 -23.62 -10.82 -16.01
C ILE A 24 -22.60 -9.77 -16.44
N TYR A 25 -22.92 -8.48 -16.26
CA TYR A 25 -22.00 -7.38 -16.55
C TYR A 25 -20.68 -7.50 -15.77
N CYS A 26 -20.73 -7.71 -14.45
CA CYS A 26 -19.54 -7.86 -13.62
C CYS A 26 -18.67 -9.04 -14.08
N ARG A 27 -19.28 -10.19 -14.40
CA ARG A 27 -18.55 -11.38 -14.87
C ARG A 27 -17.95 -11.17 -16.26
N ALA A 28 -18.67 -10.55 -17.17
CA ALA A 28 -18.15 -10.21 -18.50
C ALA A 28 -16.97 -9.24 -18.41
N PHE A 29 -17.09 -8.20 -17.57
CA PHE A 29 -16.02 -7.24 -17.31
C PHE A 29 -14.78 -7.93 -16.72
N GLN A 30 -14.96 -8.77 -15.70
CA GLN A 30 -13.85 -9.53 -15.08
C GLN A 30 -13.14 -10.43 -16.09
N LYS A 31 -13.91 -11.13 -16.96
CA LYS A 31 -13.35 -12.00 -17.99
C LYS A 31 -12.59 -11.21 -19.06
N ALA A 32 -13.15 -10.10 -19.53
CA ALA A 32 -12.49 -9.21 -20.49
C ALA A 32 -11.20 -8.63 -19.90
N PHE A 33 -11.24 -8.20 -18.63
CA PHE A 33 -10.06 -7.69 -17.95
C PHE A 33 -8.99 -8.77 -17.74
N HIS A 34 -9.37 -9.99 -17.38
CA HIS A 34 -8.43 -11.11 -17.24
C HIS A 34 -7.69 -11.39 -18.56
N ILE A 35 -8.38 -11.33 -19.70
CA ILE A 35 -7.76 -11.46 -21.02
C ILE A 35 -6.80 -10.30 -21.30
N ALA A 36 -7.12 -9.10 -20.84
CA ALA A 36 -6.30 -7.92 -21.06
C ALA A 36 -5.03 -7.86 -20.16
N ILE A 37 -5.01 -8.52 -19.00
CA ILE A 37 -3.90 -8.45 -18.03
C ILE A 37 -2.50 -8.60 -18.65
N PRO A 38 -2.23 -9.56 -19.56
CA PRO A 38 -0.91 -9.72 -20.15
C PRO A 38 -0.44 -8.51 -20.99
N PHE A 39 -1.38 -7.73 -21.51
CA PHE A 39 -1.13 -6.57 -22.39
C PHE A 39 -1.09 -5.24 -21.62
N LEU A 40 -1.49 -5.25 -20.34
CA LEU A 40 -1.50 -4.05 -19.52
C LEU A 40 -0.08 -3.70 -19.05
N PRO A 41 0.26 -2.40 -18.92
CA PRO A 41 1.62 -1.93 -18.63
C PRO A 41 1.99 -2.09 -17.15
N TYR A 42 1.65 -3.23 -16.54
CA TYR A 42 2.13 -3.55 -15.21
C TYR A 42 3.64 -3.70 -15.19
N ARG A 43 4.27 -3.03 -14.24
CA ARG A 43 5.68 -3.21 -13.97
C ARG A 43 5.89 -3.60 -12.50
N LYS A 44 6.95 -4.34 -12.23
CA LYS A 44 7.43 -4.53 -10.86
C LYS A 44 8.40 -3.38 -10.54
N PRO A 45 8.30 -2.73 -9.37
CA PRO A 45 9.34 -1.82 -8.91
C PRO A 45 10.71 -2.52 -8.86
N LYS A 46 11.77 -1.79 -9.18
CA LYS A 46 13.11 -2.29 -8.96
C LYS A 46 13.39 -2.31 -7.46
N ILE A 47 13.94 -3.41 -6.94
CA ILE A 47 14.27 -3.53 -5.54
C ILE A 47 15.64 -2.88 -5.29
N ALA A 48 15.71 -2.03 -4.26
CA ALA A 48 16.95 -1.62 -3.60
C ALA A 48 16.95 -2.23 -2.18
N GLY A 49 18.09 -2.73 -1.74
CA GLY A 49 18.21 -3.42 -0.45
C GLY A 49 18.46 -2.47 0.73
N SER A 50 18.79 -1.21 0.46
CA SER A 50 19.13 -0.23 1.49
C SER A 50 18.86 1.19 1.04
N VAL A 51 18.46 2.05 1.99
CA VAL A 51 18.35 3.50 1.76
C VAL A 51 19.67 4.15 1.31
N LYS A 52 20.79 3.51 1.56
CA LYS A 52 22.13 3.98 1.13
C LYS A 52 22.35 3.92 -0.39
N GLU A 53 21.54 3.14 -1.11
CA GLU A 53 21.61 3.05 -2.58
C GLU A 53 20.89 4.22 -3.27
N LEU A 54 20.07 4.97 -2.53
CA LEU A 54 19.21 6.00 -3.10
C LEU A 54 19.97 7.18 -3.71
N PRO A 55 21.07 7.69 -3.15
CA PRO A 55 21.82 8.77 -3.80
C PRO A 55 22.25 8.42 -5.23
N GLU A 56 22.79 7.24 -5.45
CA GLU A 56 23.18 6.77 -6.78
C GLU A 56 21.95 6.66 -7.73
N ILE A 57 20.84 6.12 -7.20
CA ILE A 57 19.59 6.00 -7.98
C ILE A 57 19.08 7.38 -8.39
N ILE A 58 19.04 8.36 -7.47
CA ILE A 58 18.56 9.71 -7.71
C ILE A 58 19.45 10.42 -8.74
N MET A 59 20.77 10.35 -8.61
CA MET A 59 21.73 10.91 -9.56
C MET A 59 21.60 10.28 -10.95
N ARG A 60 21.45 8.95 -11.04
CA ARG A 60 21.20 8.24 -12.31
C ARG A 60 19.95 8.71 -13.01
N HIS A 61 18.95 9.16 -12.28
CA HIS A 61 17.73 9.76 -12.83
C HIS A 61 17.82 11.25 -13.07
N LYS A 62 19.00 11.87 -12.78
CA LYS A 62 19.27 13.31 -12.93
C LYS A 62 18.30 14.16 -12.10
N CYS A 63 17.83 13.65 -10.96
CA CYS A 63 17.00 14.41 -10.05
C CYS A 63 17.88 15.26 -9.15
N THR A 64 17.41 16.46 -8.84
CA THR A 64 18.16 17.51 -8.16
C THR A 64 17.65 17.84 -6.77
N HIS A 65 16.36 17.62 -6.49
CA HIS A 65 15.74 17.89 -5.20
C HIS A 65 14.66 16.86 -4.87
N VAL A 66 14.71 16.28 -3.70
CA VAL A 66 13.82 15.20 -3.29
C VAL A 66 12.80 15.68 -2.27
N LEU A 67 11.51 15.41 -2.50
CA LEU A 67 10.49 15.49 -1.46
C LEU A 67 10.34 14.14 -0.77
N ILE A 68 10.58 14.10 0.55
CA ILE A 68 10.33 12.94 1.41
C ILE A 68 8.97 13.11 2.08
N ILE A 69 8.03 12.22 1.80
CA ILE A 69 6.69 12.22 2.39
C ILE A 69 6.64 11.11 3.44
N THR A 70 6.38 11.49 4.68
CA THR A 70 6.38 10.61 5.85
C THR A 70 5.32 11.05 6.87
N ASP A 71 5.36 10.49 8.06
CA ASP A 71 4.50 10.85 9.18
C ASP A 71 5.29 11.19 10.45
N GLY A 72 4.63 11.89 11.39
CA GLY A 72 5.27 12.33 12.62
C GLY A 72 5.74 11.20 13.54
N GLY A 73 5.17 9.99 13.42
CA GLY A 73 5.62 8.81 14.16
C GLY A 73 6.99 8.34 13.66
N ILE A 74 7.16 8.25 12.36
CA ILE A 74 8.43 7.92 11.69
C ILE A 74 9.52 8.92 12.06
N MET A 75 9.18 10.23 12.06
CA MET A 75 10.11 11.29 12.43
C MET A 75 10.55 11.19 13.90
N LYS A 76 9.60 10.98 14.82
CA LYS A 76 9.90 10.80 16.25
C LYS A 76 10.82 9.60 16.51
N LEU A 77 10.65 8.52 15.77
CA LEU A 77 11.52 7.33 15.85
C LEU A 77 12.86 7.53 15.14
N GLY A 78 13.05 8.63 14.41
CA GLY A 78 14.29 8.93 13.69
C GLY A 78 14.63 7.96 12.57
N LEU A 79 13.63 7.29 11.98
CA LEU A 79 13.84 6.27 10.94
C LEU A 79 14.36 6.88 9.64
N THR A 80 14.06 8.14 9.36
CA THR A 80 14.53 8.87 8.17
C THR A 80 16.02 9.25 8.24
N ARG A 81 16.64 9.31 9.44
CA ARG A 81 18.00 9.82 9.64
C ARG A 81 19.05 9.14 8.76
N ARG A 82 18.89 7.83 8.50
CA ARG A 82 19.84 7.10 7.63
C ARG A 82 19.74 7.54 6.17
N LEU A 83 18.54 7.81 5.69
CA LEU A 83 18.29 8.36 4.37
C LEU A 83 18.81 9.80 4.30
N GLU A 84 18.44 10.64 5.26
CA GLU A 84 18.88 12.04 5.33
C GLU A 84 20.41 12.16 5.32
N LYS A 85 21.09 11.32 6.12
CA LYS A 85 22.54 11.26 6.13
C LYS A 85 23.11 10.89 4.76
N ALA A 86 22.57 9.86 4.11
CA ALA A 86 23.04 9.43 2.79
C ALA A 86 22.83 10.51 1.72
N LEU A 87 21.69 11.22 1.74
CA LEU A 87 21.43 12.34 0.82
C LEU A 87 22.37 13.53 1.06
N LYS A 88 22.60 13.89 2.33
CA LYS A 88 23.54 14.97 2.70
C LYS A 88 24.97 14.67 2.25
N GLU A 89 25.45 13.45 2.51
CA GLU A 89 26.80 13.00 2.12
C GLU A 89 27.00 13.02 0.60
N ALA A 90 25.94 12.83 -0.15
CA ALA A 90 25.92 12.89 -1.63
C ALA A 90 25.63 14.30 -2.18
N GLY A 91 25.41 15.30 -1.33
CA GLY A 91 25.10 16.67 -1.76
C GLY A 91 23.73 16.80 -2.45
N ILE A 92 22.78 15.90 -2.17
CA ILE A 92 21.45 15.93 -2.75
C ILE A 92 20.50 16.69 -1.82
N PRO A 93 19.96 17.85 -2.23
CA PRO A 93 18.97 18.58 -1.47
C PRO A 93 17.70 17.75 -1.26
N TYR A 94 17.08 17.89 -0.09
CA TYR A 94 15.80 17.24 0.20
C TYR A 94 14.95 18.11 1.11
N THR A 95 13.65 17.93 1.00
CA THR A 95 12.63 18.56 1.83
C THR A 95 11.77 17.46 2.44
N ILE A 96 11.31 17.62 3.68
CA ILE A 96 10.49 16.63 4.38
C ILE A 96 9.10 17.19 4.61
N TYR A 97 8.08 16.42 4.20
CA TYR A 97 6.70 16.59 4.62
C TYR A 97 6.35 15.45 5.59
N ASP A 98 6.15 15.76 6.85
CA ASP A 98 5.98 14.79 7.96
C ASP A 98 4.57 14.77 8.58
N LYS A 99 3.59 15.43 7.94
CA LYS A 99 2.23 15.59 8.46
C LYS A 99 1.24 14.57 7.93
N THR A 100 1.68 13.52 7.22
CA THR A 100 0.77 12.49 6.73
C THR A 100 0.10 11.78 7.90
N VAL A 101 -1.21 11.66 7.85
CA VAL A 101 -2.00 10.93 8.86
C VAL A 101 -2.34 9.53 8.39
N ALA A 102 -2.76 8.66 9.30
CA ALA A 102 -3.39 7.39 8.95
C ALA A 102 -4.62 7.65 8.06
N ASN A 103 -4.72 6.96 6.92
CA ASN A 103 -5.67 7.28 5.85
C ASN A 103 -5.49 8.72 5.32
N PRO A 104 -4.45 8.97 4.52
CA PRO A 104 -4.05 10.32 4.11
C PRO A 104 -5.19 11.09 3.48
N THR A 105 -5.30 12.35 3.84
CA THR A 105 -6.39 13.21 3.40
C THR A 105 -6.02 14.03 2.17
N THR A 106 -7.04 14.59 1.52
CA THR A 106 -6.83 15.57 0.44
C THR A 106 -6.02 16.78 0.91
N VAL A 107 -6.09 17.15 2.19
CA VAL A 107 -5.29 18.24 2.77
C VAL A 107 -3.81 17.87 2.80
N ASN A 108 -3.48 16.65 3.28
CA ASN A 108 -2.08 16.17 3.28
C ASN A 108 -1.47 16.21 1.86
N VAL A 109 -2.24 15.79 0.87
CA VAL A 109 -1.76 15.80 -0.53
C VAL A 109 -1.54 17.22 -1.04
N CYS A 110 -2.46 18.17 -0.74
CA CYS A 110 -2.33 19.56 -1.17
C CYS A 110 -1.13 20.25 -0.50
N GLU A 111 -0.96 20.11 0.82
CA GLU A 111 0.18 20.70 1.55
C GLU A 111 1.53 20.14 1.04
N ALA A 112 1.62 18.84 0.83
CA ALA A 112 2.83 18.21 0.31
C ALA A 112 3.11 18.62 -1.15
N LEU A 113 2.06 18.81 -1.97
CA LEU A 113 2.19 19.31 -3.34
C LEU A 113 2.67 20.77 -3.40
N GLU A 114 2.14 21.62 -2.52
CA GLU A 114 2.61 23.01 -2.39
C GLU A 114 4.10 23.05 -2.04
N LEU A 115 4.51 22.23 -1.09
CA LEU A 115 5.91 22.10 -0.70
C LEU A 115 6.78 21.56 -1.86
N TYR A 116 6.28 20.56 -2.61
CA TYR A 116 6.95 20.01 -3.79
C TYR A 116 7.26 21.11 -4.84
N HIS A 117 6.29 21.97 -5.12
CA HIS A 117 6.45 23.06 -6.08
C HIS A 117 7.31 24.21 -5.54
N LYS A 118 7.10 24.61 -4.29
CA LYS A 118 7.81 25.71 -3.65
C LYS A 118 9.32 25.45 -3.60
N GLU A 119 9.71 24.23 -3.26
CA GLU A 119 11.11 23.86 -3.12
C GLU A 119 11.72 23.34 -4.45
N GLY A 120 10.95 23.30 -5.53
CA GLY A 120 11.43 22.85 -6.83
C GLY A 120 11.82 21.37 -6.87
N CYS A 121 11.12 20.52 -6.10
CA CYS A 121 11.40 19.08 -6.08
C CYS A 121 11.09 18.44 -7.42
N ASP A 122 11.87 17.41 -7.81
CA ASP A 122 11.73 16.64 -9.04
C ASP A 122 11.71 15.11 -8.82
N ALA A 123 11.87 14.69 -7.56
CA ALA A 123 11.70 13.33 -7.12
C ALA A 123 10.86 13.26 -5.84
N ILE A 124 10.16 12.13 -5.64
CA ILE A 124 9.30 11.90 -4.47
C ILE A 124 9.68 10.57 -3.83
N ILE A 125 9.89 10.57 -2.53
CA ILE A 125 10.09 9.39 -1.70
C ILE A 125 8.92 9.26 -0.73
N GLY A 126 8.12 8.19 -0.84
CA GLY A 126 7.16 7.80 0.18
C GLY A 126 7.86 6.93 1.23
N PHE A 127 8.10 7.47 2.42
CA PHE A 127 8.80 6.79 3.51
C PHE A 127 7.81 6.51 4.65
N GLY A 128 7.43 5.27 4.85
CA GLY A 128 6.49 4.91 5.92
C GLY A 128 5.64 3.69 5.60
N GLY A 129 4.48 3.60 6.23
CA GLY A 129 3.46 2.60 5.89
C GLY A 129 2.69 2.96 4.62
N GLY A 130 1.61 2.22 4.34
CA GLY A 130 0.75 2.45 3.17
C GLY A 130 0.29 3.90 3.03
N SER A 131 -0.04 4.57 4.14
CA SER A 131 -0.53 5.96 4.14
C SER A 131 0.48 6.96 3.57
N SER A 132 1.73 6.91 4.00
CA SER A 132 2.79 7.79 3.49
C SER A 132 3.09 7.51 2.01
N MET A 133 3.08 6.23 1.61
CA MET A 133 3.28 5.85 0.22
C MET A 133 2.11 6.28 -0.68
N ASP A 134 0.87 6.14 -0.22
CA ASP A 134 -0.32 6.54 -0.97
C ASP A 134 -0.39 8.07 -1.12
N CYS A 135 -0.02 8.83 -0.06
CA CYS A 135 0.14 10.27 -0.14
C CYS A 135 1.17 10.65 -1.21
N ALA A 136 2.34 10.01 -1.21
CA ALA A 136 3.40 10.25 -2.19
C ALA A 136 2.96 9.99 -3.63
N LYS A 137 2.21 8.90 -3.86
CA LYS A 137 1.62 8.60 -5.19
C LYS A 137 0.63 9.67 -5.62
N ALA A 138 -0.25 10.10 -4.71
CA ALA A 138 -1.25 11.13 -4.99
C ALA A 138 -0.60 12.48 -5.28
N VAL A 139 0.43 12.89 -4.53
CA VAL A 139 1.23 14.09 -4.82
C VAL A 139 1.85 13.99 -6.20
N GLY A 140 2.48 12.86 -6.55
CA GLY A 140 3.02 12.64 -7.88
C GLY A 140 1.97 12.74 -9.00
N ALA A 141 0.75 12.23 -8.76
CA ALA A 141 -0.35 12.34 -9.71
C ALA A 141 -0.80 13.80 -9.90
N CYS A 142 -0.94 14.57 -8.81
CA CYS A 142 -1.28 15.99 -8.85
C CYS A 142 -0.20 16.82 -9.54
N ALA A 143 1.07 16.55 -9.29
CA ALA A 143 2.19 17.25 -9.90
C ALA A 143 2.17 17.17 -11.44
N VAL A 144 1.74 16.03 -12.01
CA VAL A 144 1.64 15.85 -13.47
C VAL A 144 0.28 16.22 -14.05
N LYS A 145 -0.71 16.48 -13.21
CA LYS A 145 -2.09 16.84 -13.57
C LYS A 145 -2.57 18.12 -12.87
N PRO A 146 -1.87 19.26 -13.04
CA PRO A 146 -2.15 20.48 -12.27
C PRO A 146 -3.59 21.02 -12.46
N ASN A 147 -4.23 20.69 -13.58
CA ASN A 147 -5.60 21.14 -13.91
C ASN A 147 -6.70 20.14 -13.47
N GLN A 148 -6.34 19.08 -12.74
CA GLN A 148 -7.30 18.08 -12.26
C GLN A 148 -7.25 17.96 -10.74
N SER A 149 -8.43 18.05 -10.11
CA SER A 149 -8.55 17.76 -8.68
C SER A 149 -8.38 16.28 -8.39
N LEU A 150 -8.02 15.94 -7.15
CA LEU A 150 -7.97 14.54 -6.67
C LEU A 150 -9.30 13.80 -6.89
N ALA A 151 -10.43 14.50 -6.69
CA ALA A 151 -11.77 13.92 -6.91
C ALA A 151 -12.01 13.55 -8.39
N GLN A 152 -11.49 14.32 -9.34
CA GLN A 152 -11.57 14.01 -10.77
C GLN A 152 -10.70 12.81 -11.16
N MET A 153 -9.62 12.55 -10.43
CA MET A 153 -8.75 11.40 -10.62
C MET A 153 -9.27 10.13 -9.93
N LYS A 154 -10.34 10.21 -9.12
CA LYS A 154 -10.98 9.05 -8.47
C LYS A 154 -11.35 7.98 -9.49
N GLY A 155 -11.00 6.72 -9.21
CA GLY A 155 -11.34 5.56 -10.03
C GLY A 155 -10.15 5.00 -10.79
N ILE A 156 -10.34 4.59 -12.04
CA ILE A 156 -9.38 3.81 -12.80
C ILE A 156 -8.91 4.59 -14.03
N LEU A 157 -7.59 4.56 -14.30
CA LEU A 157 -6.96 5.07 -15.52
C LEU A 157 -7.33 6.53 -15.82
N LYS A 158 -7.05 7.46 -14.91
CA LYS A 158 -7.33 8.89 -15.10
C LYS A 158 -6.09 9.78 -15.03
N VAL A 159 -4.95 9.24 -14.61
CA VAL A 159 -3.69 9.98 -14.53
C VAL A 159 -2.97 9.96 -15.88
N HIS A 160 -2.73 8.81 -16.47
CA HIS A 160 -2.14 8.56 -17.80
C HIS A 160 -0.78 9.23 -18.06
N LYS A 161 -0.24 10.00 -17.15
CA LYS A 161 1.05 10.69 -17.28
C LYS A 161 2.11 10.04 -16.41
N LYS A 162 3.33 9.96 -16.91
CA LYS A 162 4.48 9.50 -16.15
C LYS A 162 4.71 10.43 -14.96
N LEU A 163 4.78 9.88 -13.75
CA LEU A 163 5.10 10.62 -12.54
C LEU A 163 6.58 11.01 -12.50
N PRO A 164 6.95 12.02 -11.66
CA PRO A 164 8.33 12.22 -11.23
C PRO A 164 8.93 10.91 -10.72
N LEU A 165 10.24 10.86 -10.52
CA LEU A 165 10.86 9.68 -9.90
C LEU A 165 10.17 9.40 -8.57
N LEU A 166 9.41 8.31 -8.49
CA LEU A 166 8.71 7.86 -7.30
C LEU A 166 9.40 6.64 -6.72
N ILE A 167 9.82 6.75 -5.46
CA ILE A 167 10.49 5.71 -4.67
C ILE A 167 9.64 5.42 -3.45
N ALA A 168 9.42 4.16 -3.12
CA ALA A 168 8.72 3.74 -1.91
C ALA A 168 9.66 3.05 -0.94
N ILE A 169 9.62 3.45 0.34
CA ILE A 169 10.41 2.86 1.43
C ILE A 169 9.40 2.39 2.49
N PRO A 170 8.94 1.13 2.42
CA PRO A 170 8.00 0.60 3.40
C PRO A 170 8.67 0.42 4.76
N THR A 171 8.04 0.92 5.82
CA THR A 171 8.42 0.67 7.20
C THR A 171 7.56 -0.40 7.86
N THR A 172 6.57 -0.92 7.16
CA THR A 172 5.72 -2.06 7.53
C THR A 172 5.79 -3.14 6.47
N ALA A 173 5.65 -4.38 6.85
CA ALA A 173 5.67 -5.53 5.93
C ALA A 173 4.25 -6.10 5.79
N GLY A 174 3.37 -5.40 5.07
CA GLY A 174 1.96 -5.79 4.99
C GLY A 174 1.24 -5.28 3.77
N THR A 175 1.08 -3.97 3.65
CA THR A 175 0.20 -3.34 2.67
C THR A 175 0.59 -3.55 1.20
N GLY A 176 1.86 -3.86 0.93
CA GLY A 176 2.36 -3.98 -0.44
C GLY A 176 2.23 -2.70 -1.28
N SER A 177 1.92 -1.54 -0.66
CA SER A 177 1.71 -0.28 -1.39
C SER A 177 2.91 0.11 -2.24
N GLU A 178 4.11 -0.31 -1.88
CA GLU A 178 5.34 -0.12 -2.67
C GLU A 178 5.28 -0.76 -4.06
N THR A 179 4.30 -1.64 -4.32
CA THR A 179 4.16 -2.35 -5.61
C THR A 179 2.86 -2.04 -6.34
N THR A 180 1.91 -1.35 -5.68
CA THR A 180 0.55 -1.17 -6.21
C THR A 180 0.40 0.05 -7.10
N LEU A 181 -0.56 -0.04 -8.00
CA LEU A 181 -1.02 1.06 -8.85
C LEU A 181 -2.06 1.97 -8.14
N ALA A 182 -2.39 1.67 -6.89
CA ALA A 182 -3.42 2.36 -6.13
C ALA A 182 -2.83 3.41 -5.18
N ALA A 183 -3.52 4.53 -5.03
CA ALA A 183 -3.37 5.46 -3.93
C ALA A 183 -4.74 5.70 -3.29
N VAL A 184 -4.87 5.37 -2.02
CA VAL A 184 -6.14 5.49 -1.29
C VAL A 184 -6.13 6.77 -0.47
N ILE A 185 -7.04 7.68 -0.77
CA ILE A 185 -7.12 9.02 -0.18
C ILE A 185 -8.49 9.24 0.46
N THR A 186 -8.53 9.95 1.56
CA THR A 186 -9.76 10.36 2.24
C THR A 186 -10.06 11.82 1.91
N ASP A 187 -11.23 12.09 1.38
CA ASP A 187 -11.71 13.46 1.23
C ASP A 187 -11.89 14.11 2.60
N ALA A 188 -11.18 15.19 2.86
CA ALA A 188 -11.18 15.84 4.18
C ALA A 188 -12.55 16.45 4.55
N LYS A 189 -13.35 16.84 3.55
CA LYS A 189 -14.67 17.47 3.76
C LYS A 189 -15.76 16.42 3.97
N THR A 190 -15.81 15.43 3.07
CA THR A 190 -16.89 14.42 3.06
C THR A 190 -16.58 13.18 3.88
N ARG A 191 -15.33 13.01 4.34
CA ARG A 191 -14.81 11.79 4.98
C ARG A 191 -14.89 10.54 4.09
N HIS A 192 -15.22 10.71 2.82
CA HIS A 192 -15.30 9.61 1.89
C HIS A 192 -13.91 9.14 1.46
N LYS A 193 -13.63 7.85 1.65
CA LYS A 193 -12.39 7.20 1.24
C LYS A 193 -12.53 6.67 -0.19
N TYR A 194 -11.57 6.97 -1.05
CA TYR A 194 -11.56 6.53 -2.44
C TYR A 194 -10.15 6.23 -2.93
N ALA A 195 -10.07 5.44 -3.98
CA ALA A 195 -8.81 5.10 -4.63
C ALA A 195 -8.64 5.83 -5.96
N ILE A 196 -7.41 6.21 -6.24
CA ILE A 196 -6.90 6.58 -7.56
C ILE A 196 -6.07 5.40 -8.03
N ASN A 197 -6.44 4.79 -9.16
CA ASN A 197 -5.79 3.59 -9.67
C ASN A 197 -5.28 3.85 -11.08
N ASP A 198 -3.96 3.89 -11.25
CA ASP A 198 -3.36 4.01 -12.57
C ASP A 198 -1.92 3.46 -12.57
N PHE A 199 -1.47 2.93 -13.70
CA PHE A 199 -0.14 2.33 -13.83
C PHE A 199 1.03 3.26 -13.50
N PRO A 200 0.99 4.57 -13.83
CA PRO A 200 2.02 5.51 -13.43
C PRO A 200 2.27 5.59 -11.91
N LEU A 201 1.25 5.27 -11.08
CA LEU A 201 1.35 5.31 -9.62
C LEU A 201 2.22 4.19 -9.04
N ILE A 202 2.50 3.14 -9.80
CA ILE A 202 3.43 2.10 -9.36
C ILE A 202 4.81 2.75 -9.15
N PRO A 203 5.42 2.68 -7.96
CA PRO A 203 6.74 3.24 -7.70
C PRO A 203 7.80 2.69 -8.68
N ARG A 204 8.78 3.50 -8.99
CA ARG A 204 9.90 3.05 -9.84
C ARG A 204 10.84 2.11 -9.09
N TYR A 205 11.02 2.39 -7.79
CA TYR A 205 11.83 1.60 -6.87
C TYR A 205 11.07 1.32 -5.58
N ALA A 206 11.29 0.13 -5.03
CA ALA A 206 10.91 -0.26 -3.68
C ALA A 206 12.19 -0.55 -2.89
N VAL A 207 12.39 0.16 -1.78
CA VAL A 207 13.56 -0.02 -0.91
C VAL A 207 13.20 -0.95 0.23
N LEU A 208 13.62 -2.19 0.15
CA LEU A 208 13.33 -3.21 1.14
C LEU A 208 14.47 -3.28 2.19
N ASP A 209 14.68 -2.17 2.92
CA ASP A 209 15.71 -2.08 3.96
C ASP A 209 15.15 -2.58 5.30
N PRO A 210 15.55 -3.77 5.79
CA PRO A 210 15.02 -4.32 7.04
C PRO A 210 15.28 -3.45 8.26
N LYS A 211 16.29 -2.58 8.20
CA LYS A 211 16.67 -1.71 9.32
C LYS A 211 15.61 -0.65 9.65
N VAL A 212 14.73 -0.31 8.68
CA VAL A 212 13.64 0.64 8.93
C VAL A 212 12.42 -0.03 9.58
N THR A 213 12.44 -1.36 9.74
CA THR A 213 11.34 -2.13 10.36
C THR A 213 11.69 -2.67 11.74
N LEU A 214 12.94 -2.51 12.22
CA LEU A 214 13.38 -3.06 13.51
C LEU A 214 12.64 -2.50 14.73
N SER A 215 12.14 -1.26 14.61
CA SER A 215 11.37 -0.60 15.68
C SER A 215 9.87 -0.90 15.65
N LEU A 216 9.41 -1.73 14.71
CA LEU A 216 7.98 -2.09 14.65
C LEU A 216 7.57 -2.86 15.90
N PRO A 217 6.50 -2.42 16.61
CA PRO A 217 5.92 -3.18 17.71
C PRO A 217 5.45 -4.57 17.25
N PRO A 218 5.47 -5.58 18.14
CA PRO A 218 5.00 -6.93 17.82
C PRO A 218 3.57 -6.96 17.26
N PHE A 219 2.65 -6.19 17.85
CA PHE A 219 1.27 -6.08 17.36
C PHE A 219 1.18 -5.61 15.90
N ILE A 220 1.96 -4.59 15.53
CA ILE A 220 1.99 -4.09 14.14
C ILE A 220 2.66 -5.11 13.22
N THR A 221 3.73 -5.78 13.70
CA THR A 221 4.37 -6.86 12.94
C THR A 221 3.37 -7.98 12.60
N ALA A 222 2.63 -8.46 13.60
CA ALA A 222 1.63 -9.52 13.42
C ALA A 222 0.50 -9.09 12.49
N THR A 223 -0.14 -7.95 12.76
CA THR A 223 -1.30 -7.50 11.98
C THR A 223 -0.93 -7.18 10.53
N THR A 224 0.23 -6.57 10.29
CA THR A 224 0.67 -6.30 8.91
C THR A 224 1.14 -7.58 8.21
N GLY A 225 1.78 -8.51 8.91
CA GLY A 225 2.15 -9.81 8.36
C GLY A 225 0.93 -10.64 7.94
N MET A 226 -0.11 -10.64 8.75
CA MET A 226 -1.41 -11.28 8.42
C MET A 226 -2.13 -10.58 7.27
N ASP A 227 -1.99 -9.26 7.14
CA ASP A 227 -2.48 -8.51 6.00
C ASP A 227 -1.78 -8.96 4.69
N ALA A 228 -0.44 -9.09 4.71
CA ALA A 228 0.31 -9.64 3.58
C ALA A 228 -0.09 -11.08 3.25
N LEU A 229 -0.35 -11.91 4.27
CA LEU A 229 -0.85 -13.28 4.07
C LEU A 229 -2.21 -13.28 3.38
N THR A 230 -3.12 -12.45 3.86
CA THR A 230 -4.46 -12.30 3.26
C THR A 230 -4.39 -11.85 1.81
N HIS A 231 -3.55 -10.84 1.51
CA HIS A 231 -3.29 -10.42 0.14
C HIS A 231 -2.81 -11.56 -0.75
N ALA A 232 -1.85 -12.36 -0.26
CA ALA A 232 -1.28 -13.47 -1.01
C ALA A 232 -2.32 -14.57 -1.26
N VAL A 233 -3.07 -14.96 -0.22
CA VAL A 233 -4.10 -16.00 -0.31
C VAL A 233 -5.20 -15.58 -1.28
N GLU A 234 -5.78 -14.39 -1.13
CA GLU A 234 -6.83 -13.91 -2.01
C GLU A 234 -6.35 -13.74 -3.46
N ALA A 235 -5.10 -13.29 -3.65
CA ALA A 235 -4.51 -13.23 -4.98
C ALA A 235 -4.31 -14.63 -5.61
N TYR A 236 -4.07 -15.66 -4.81
CA TYR A 236 -3.91 -17.03 -5.29
C TYR A 236 -5.22 -17.69 -5.68
N ILE A 237 -6.25 -17.58 -4.84
CA ILE A 237 -7.55 -18.23 -5.05
C ILE A 237 -8.46 -17.45 -6.00
N GLY A 238 -8.19 -16.17 -6.23
CA GLY A 238 -9.03 -15.30 -7.05
C GLY A 238 -9.08 -15.72 -8.52
N ASN A 239 -10.22 -15.47 -9.17
CA ASN A 239 -10.45 -15.83 -10.58
C ASN A 239 -9.62 -14.99 -11.57
N SER A 240 -9.04 -13.87 -11.14
CA SER A 240 -8.17 -13.01 -11.97
C SER A 240 -6.69 -13.36 -11.89
N THR A 241 -6.35 -14.46 -11.21
CA THR A 241 -4.96 -14.90 -11.03
C THR A 241 -4.32 -15.39 -12.33
N THR A 242 -3.00 -15.23 -12.43
CA THR A 242 -2.17 -15.72 -13.54
C THR A 242 -1.07 -16.62 -13.00
N PRO A 243 -0.36 -17.40 -13.82
CA PRO A 243 0.79 -18.20 -13.35
C PRO A 243 1.84 -17.36 -12.59
N GLY A 244 2.09 -16.13 -13.07
CA GLY A 244 3.04 -15.21 -12.43
C GLY A 244 2.55 -14.66 -11.10
N THR A 245 1.25 -14.35 -10.96
CA THR A 245 0.67 -13.90 -9.69
C THR A 245 0.57 -15.05 -8.68
N ARG A 246 0.24 -16.27 -9.13
CA ARG A 246 0.25 -17.46 -8.27
C ARG A 246 1.63 -17.74 -7.70
N LYS A 247 2.67 -17.66 -8.55
CA LYS A 247 4.05 -17.83 -8.08
C LYS A 247 4.41 -16.80 -7.01
N ASN A 248 4.13 -15.50 -7.26
CA ASN A 248 4.41 -14.47 -6.27
C ASN A 248 3.60 -14.68 -4.96
N ALA A 249 2.33 -15.10 -5.06
CA ALA A 249 1.49 -15.40 -3.90
C ALA A 249 2.06 -16.56 -3.06
N LEU A 250 2.47 -17.67 -3.70
CA LEU A 250 3.09 -18.81 -3.00
C LEU A 250 4.44 -18.43 -2.37
N ASP A 251 5.28 -17.66 -3.08
CA ASP A 251 6.54 -17.17 -2.52
C ASP A 251 6.29 -16.27 -1.29
N ALA A 252 5.25 -15.44 -1.32
CA ALA A 252 4.85 -14.62 -0.17
C ALA A 252 4.36 -15.47 1.01
N VAL A 253 3.43 -16.40 0.78
CA VAL A 253 2.90 -17.30 1.81
C VAL A 253 4.03 -18.06 2.49
N ARG A 254 4.93 -18.68 1.72
CA ARG A 254 6.07 -19.41 2.26
C ARG A 254 6.93 -18.52 3.17
N LEU A 255 7.34 -17.36 2.70
CA LEU A 255 8.17 -16.43 3.47
C LEU A 255 7.47 -15.97 4.75
N ILE A 256 6.14 -15.76 4.73
CA ILE A 256 5.38 -15.36 5.92
C ILE A 256 5.38 -16.48 6.96
N PHE A 257 5.06 -17.73 6.56
CA PHE A 257 5.03 -18.86 7.49
C PHE A 257 6.41 -19.17 8.07
N GLU A 258 7.48 -18.98 7.30
CA GLU A 258 8.85 -19.20 7.77
C GLU A 258 9.37 -18.10 8.71
N ASN A 259 8.83 -16.87 8.65
CA ASN A 259 9.47 -15.72 9.27
C ASN A 259 8.59 -14.86 10.18
N LEU A 260 7.25 -14.94 10.09
CA LEU A 260 6.36 -14.04 10.84
C LEU A 260 6.49 -14.24 12.35
N ASP A 261 6.51 -15.47 12.80
CA ASP A 261 6.67 -15.80 14.23
C ASP A 261 8.00 -15.27 14.79
N THR A 262 9.09 -15.50 14.07
CA THR A 262 10.41 -14.98 14.43
C THR A 262 10.41 -13.44 14.43
N ALA A 263 9.83 -12.79 13.41
CA ALA A 263 9.77 -11.33 13.37
C ALA A 263 8.88 -10.73 14.47
N TYR A 264 7.89 -11.48 14.96
CA TYR A 264 7.01 -11.10 16.07
C TYR A 264 7.72 -11.26 17.42
N THR A 265 8.36 -12.40 17.68
CA THR A 265 9.00 -12.74 18.95
C THR A 265 10.37 -12.08 19.13
N ASP A 266 11.14 -11.97 18.03
CA ASP A 266 12.43 -11.27 17.96
C ASP A 266 12.40 -10.18 16.88
N GLY A 267 11.87 -9.03 17.25
CA GLY A 267 11.77 -7.87 16.35
C GLY A 267 13.13 -7.33 15.84
N GLN A 268 14.26 -7.76 16.44
CA GLN A 268 15.59 -7.35 16.02
C GLN A 268 16.23 -8.32 15.01
N ASN A 269 15.56 -9.44 14.70
CA ASN A 269 16.05 -10.40 13.72
C ASN A 269 15.99 -9.81 12.30
N ILE A 270 17.15 -9.36 11.83
CA ILE A 270 17.31 -8.67 10.52
C ILE A 270 16.85 -9.55 9.36
N GLU A 271 17.11 -10.88 9.44
CA GLU A 271 16.77 -11.78 8.35
C GLU A 271 15.26 -12.01 8.27
N ALA A 272 14.60 -12.23 9.42
CA ALA A 272 13.15 -12.34 9.47
C ALA A 272 12.48 -11.04 8.98
N ARG A 273 12.97 -9.87 9.40
CA ARG A 273 12.47 -8.57 8.90
C ARG A 273 12.64 -8.41 7.40
N ARG A 274 13.80 -8.81 6.86
CA ARG A 274 14.06 -8.78 5.41
C ARG A 274 13.10 -9.67 4.66
N ASN A 275 12.89 -10.89 5.15
CA ASN A 275 12.01 -11.86 4.51
C ASN A 275 10.55 -11.42 4.58
N MET A 276 10.10 -10.79 5.67
CA MET A 276 8.77 -10.21 5.76
C MET A 276 8.56 -9.05 4.78
N LEU A 277 9.53 -8.15 4.60
CA LEU A 277 9.45 -7.11 3.56
C LEU A 277 9.37 -7.71 2.15
N ARG A 278 10.14 -8.76 1.88
CA ARG A 278 10.07 -9.47 0.58
C ARG A 278 8.72 -10.16 0.39
N ALA A 279 8.17 -10.74 1.45
CA ALA A 279 6.85 -11.37 1.43
C ALA A 279 5.77 -10.33 1.09
N SER A 280 5.75 -9.18 1.77
CA SER A 280 4.85 -8.06 1.47
C SER A 280 4.98 -7.58 0.02
N TYR A 281 6.22 -7.44 -0.47
CA TYR A 281 6.48 -7.07 -1.86
C TYR A 281 5.92 -8.11 -2.86
N PHE A 282 6.11 -9.41 -2.61
CA PHE A 282 5.57 -10.45 -3.49
C PHE A 282 4.04 -10.52 -3.42
N ALA A 283 3.45 -10.43 -2.22
CA ALA A 283 2.00 -10.33 -2.07
C ALA A 283 1.45 -9.13 -2.84
N GLY A 284 2.09 -7.96 -2.72
CA GLY A 284 1.75 -6.76 -3.44
C GLY A 284 1.84 -6.91 -4.97
N CYS A 285 2.89 -7.56 -5.48
CA CYS A 285 3.02 -7.89 -6.90
C CYS A 285 1.96 -8.87 -7.40
N ALA A 286 1.42 -9.72 -6.52
CA ALA A 286 0.34 -10.63 -6.84
C ALA A 286 -0.99 -9.89 -6.90
N PHE A 287 -1.42 -9.27 -5.80
CA PHE A 287 -2.77 -8.72 -5.71
C PHE A 287 -2.97 -7.44 -6.56
N THR A 288 -1.92 -6.67 -6.85
CA THR A 288 -2.07 -5.51 -7.74
C THR A 288 -2.59 -5.88 -9.13
N LYS A 289 -2.43 -7.16 -9.54
CA LYS A 289 -2.92 -7.71 -10.82
C LYS A 289 -4.18 -8.54 -10.66
N SER A 290 -4.27 -9.33 -9.59
CA SER A 290 -5.36 -10.28 -9.38
C SER A 290 -6.46 -9.75 -8.47
N TYR A 291 -6.27 -8.53 -7.94
CA TYR A 291 -7.16 -7.90 -6.95
C TYR A 291 -7.18 -8.63 -5.60
N VAL A 292 -8.00 -8.10 -4.71
CA VAL A 292 -8.33 -8.67 -3.39
C VAL A 292 -9.73 -9.28 -3.43
N GLY A 293 -10.10 -10.07 -2.45
CA GLY A 293 -11.33 -10.83 -2.42
C GLY A 293 -12.29 -10.43 -1.30
N TYR A 294 -13.00 -11.43 -0.75
CA TYR A 294 -14.06 -11.24 0.24
C TYR A 294 -13.55 -10.77 1.60
N VAL A 295 -12.38 -11.25 2.05
CA VAL A 295 -11.78 -10.84 3.33
C VAL A 295 -11.60 -9.33 3.33
N HIS A 296 -10.93 -8.79 2.31
CA HIS A 296 -10.71 -7.36 2.19
C HIS A 296 -12.01 -6.57 1.99
N ALA A 297 -13.00 -7.10 1.27
CA ALA A 297 -14.28 -6.43 1.09
C ALA A 297 -15.02 -6.22 2.42
N VAL A 298 -15.01 -7.21 3.31
CA VAL A 298 -15.58 -7.11 4.65
C VAL A 298 -14.72 -6.24 5.56
N ALA A 299 -13.39 -6.45 5.57
CA ALA A 299 -12.45 -5.68 6.39
C ALA A 299 -12.50 -4.17 6.09
N HIS A 300 -12.62 -3.78 4.82
CA HIS A 300 -12.80 -2.37 4.43
C HIS A 300 -14.09 -1.77 5.02
N SER A 301 -15.17 -2.54 5.06
CA SER A 301 -16.45 -2.11 5.65
C SER A 301 -16.33 -1.92 7.16
N LEU A 302 -15.67 -2.85 7.85
CA LEU A 302 -15.39 -2.78 9.29
C LEU A 302 -14.47 -1.59 9.63
N GLY A 303 -13.39 -1.43 8.88
CA GLY A 303 -12.48 -0.30 9.04
C GLY A 303 -13.15 1.05 8.79
N GLY A 304 -14.00 1.14 7.75
CA GLY A 304 -14.72 2.37 7.42
C GLY A 304 -15.79 2.77 8.44
N LYS A 305 -16.52 1.79 9.00
CA LYS A 305 -17.64 2.06 9.92
C LYS A 305 -17.22 2.09 11.38
N TYR A 306 -16.30 1.22 11.78
CA TYR A 306 -15.96 0.98 13.19
C TYR A 306 -14.51 1.32 13.52
N ASN A 307 -13.73 1.81 12.56
CA ASN A 307 -12.32 2.15 12.72
C ASN A 307 -11.45 0.97 13.22
N VAL A 308 -11.82 -0.26 12.85
CA VAL A 308 -11.03 -1.45 13.16
C VAL A 308 -9.72 -1.39 12.37
N PRO A 309 -8.56 -1.66 13.00
CA PRO A 309 -7.29 -1.74 12.29
C PRO A 309 -7.34 -2.77 11.15
N HIS A 310 -6.93 -2.36 9.94
CA HIS A 310 -7.14 -3.13 8.72
C HIS A 310 -6.54 -4.54 8.77
N GLY A 311 -5.27 -4.66 9.15
CA GLY A 311 -4.61 -5.96 9.25
C GLY A 311 -5.20 -6.86 10.35
N LEU A 312 -5.74 -6.29 11.43
CA LEU A 312 -6.46 -7.04 12.45
C LEU A 312 -7.77 -7.60 11.90
N ALA A 313 -8.54 -6.77 11.20
CA ALA A 313 -9.78 -7.22 10.56
C ALA A 313 -9.52 -8.37 9.57
N ASN A 314 -8.48 -8.25 8.72
CA ASN A 314 -8.09 -9.31 7.80
C ASN A 314 -7.68 -10.59 8.53
N ALA A 315 -6.90 -10.48 9.62
CA ALA A 315 -6.45 -11.64 10.39
C ALA A 315 -7.62 -12.44 11.00
N VAL A 316 -8.64 -11.73 11.52
CA VAL A 316 -9.83 -12.35 12.11
C VAL A 316 -10.74 -12.98 11.08
N LEU A 317 -10.92 -12.31 9.93
CA LEU A 317 -11.87 -12.75 8.90
C LEU A 317 -11.29 -13.84 7.97
N LEU A 318 -9.98 -13.95 7.85
CA LEU A 318 -9.35 -14.88 6.90
C LEU A 318 -9.76 -16.34 7.11
N PRO A 319 -9.72 -16.91 8.34
CA PRO A 319 -10.15 -18.29 8.56
C PRO A 319 -11.60 -18.53 8.14
N ASP A 320 -12.54 -17.67 8.60
CA ASP A 320 -13.98 -17.83 8.31
C ASP A 320 -14.32 -17.75 6.82
N VAL A 321 -13.51 -17.05 6.04
CA VAL A 321 -13.74 -16.93 4.58
C VAL A 321 -13.13 -18.10 3.82
N LEU A 322 -12.15 -18.80 4.40
CA LEU A 322 -11.51 -19.97 3.78
C LEU A 322 -12.26 -21.28 4.05
N GLU A 323 -13.09 -21.35 5.11
CA GLU A 323 -14.02 -22.45 5.36
C GLU A 323 -15.21 -22.44 4.36
#